data_fbf9b386444cd73f7ed085fa0fcec816
#
_entry.id   fbf9b386444cd73f7ed085fa0fcec816
#
_cell.length_a   1.000
_cell.length_b   1.000
_cell.length_c   1.000
_cell.angle_alpha   90.00
_cell.angle_beta   90.00
_cell.angle_gamma   90.00
#
_symmetry.space_group_name_H-M   'P 1'
#
loop_
_entity.id
_entity.type
_entity.pdbx_description
1 polymer ?
#
loop_
_entity_poly.entity_id
_entity_poly.type
_entity_poly.pdbx_seq_one_letter_code
_entity_poly.pdbx_strand_id
1 'polypeptide(L)'
;MNSHRWRRDFSIAEKTGLVALLLALLLGFFATPHTAALPLVLFVVVCLVAPFLPQWSFFLPVICRKKKGTSGIALTFDDGPFPGSTPLLLELLAKYKLPATFFVIGKNAAAHPELIDAILAHGHTIGNHSYRHDNLLSLRSYRTIEQDIQETQDILGRAGICPLVFRPPIGITSPRLQPVLAHLGLQTITFSCRTFDRGNRDVRDLASRVLKQLRHGDILLLHDNPPLNDDAKIDWSNELHRLFASLHQSDRVVPLATLIDHPVMAFLDK
;
A
#
# COMPACT_ATOMS: atom_id res chain seq x y z
N MET A 1 2.62 -28.44 -7.40
CA MET A 1 1.80 -28.18 -6.20
C MET A 1 2.72 -28.30 -4.98
N ASN A 2 3.41 -27.20 -4.60
CA ASN A 2 4.22 -27.17 -3.37
C ASN A 2 3.37 -26.50 -2.30
N SER A 3 2.86 -27.31 -1.36
CA SER A 3 2.19 -26.86 -0.16
C SER A 3 3.21 -26.19 0.77
N HIS A 4 3.55 -24.92 0.53
CA HIS A 4 4.16 -24.13 1.58
C HIS A 4 3.13 -23.95 2.68
N ARG A 5 3.15 -24.86 3.64
CA ARG A 5 2.46 -24.76 4.92
C ARG A 5 3.01 -23.52 5.64
N TRP A 6 2.35 -22.37 5.47
CA TRP A 6 2.69 -21.15 6.20
C TRP A 6 2.64 -21.47 7.69
N ARG A 7 3.80 -21.59 8.33
CA ARG A 7 3.87 -21.56 9.80
C ARG A 7 3.36 -20.17 10.19
N ARG A 8 2.23 -20.13 10.88
CA ARG A 8 1.65 -18.92 11.42
C ARG A 8 2.55 -18.44 12.56
N ASP A 9 3.54 -17.61 12.24
CA ASP A 9 4.30 -16.92 13.27
C ASP A 9 3.38 -15.91 13.95
N PHE A 10 3.43 -15.88 15.27
CA PHE A 10 2.68 -14.89 16.05
C PHE A 10 3.09 -13.48 15.62
N SER A 11 2.10 -12.63 15.38
CA SER A 11 2.30 -11.20 15.13
C SER A 11 2.94 -10.51 16.34
N ILE A 12 3.47 -9.30 16.14
CA ILE A 12 3.97 -8.48 17.26
C ILE A 12 2.82 -8.20 18.23
N ALA A 13 1.60 -7.95 17.73
CA ALA A 13 0.43 -7.73 18.56
C ALA A 13 0.10 -8.95 19.46
N GLU A 14 0.13 -10.17 18.92
CA GLU A 14 -0.13 -11.39 19.70
C GLU A 14 0.94 -11.61 20.77
N LYS A 15 2.22 -11.40 20.44
CA LYS A 15 3.34 -11.51 21.40
C LYS A 15 3.24 -10.46 22.50
N THR A 16 3.00 -9.20 22.15
CA THR A 16 2.88 -8.11 23.14
C THR A 16 1.62 -8.26 24.00
N GLY A 17 0.50 -8.74 23.44
CA GLY A 17 -0.71 -9.04 24.18
C GLY A 17 -0.51 -10.15 25.21
N LEU A 18 0.20 -11.23 24.84
CA LEU A 18 0.57 -12.29 25.77
C LEU A 18 1.45 -11.76 26.92
N VAL A 19 2.47 -10.96 26.60
CA VAL A 19 3.33 -10.34 27.62
C VAL A 19 2.52 -9.44 28.55
N ALA A 20 1.63 -8.60 27.99
CA ALA A 20 0.77 -7.72 28.80
C ALA A 20 -0.14 -8.51 29.75
N LEU A 21 -0.70 -9.63 29.27
CA LEU A 21 -1.52 -10.52 30.09
C LEU A 21 -0.71 -11.16 31.23
N LEU A 22 0.48 -11.70 30.93
CA LEU A 22 1.33 -12.31 31.94
C LEU A 22 1.79 -11.29 33.00
N LEU A 23 2.13 -10.08 32.60
CA LEU A 23 2.46 -8.98 33.52
C LEU A 23 1.26 -8.59 34.37
N ALA A 24 0.07 -8.50 33.80
CA ALA A 24 -1.15 -8.20 34.56
C ALA A 24 -1.45 -9.26 35.62
N LEU A 25 -1.30 -10.56 35.29
CA LEU A 25 -1.47 -11.65 36.24
C LEU A 25 -0.42 -11.60 37.35
N LEU A 26 0.84 -11.36 37.00
CA LEU A 26 1.93 -11.23 37.98
C LEU A 26 1.69 -10.06 38.95
N LEU A 27 1.35 -8.88 38.41
CA LEU A 27 1.04 -7.71 39.24
C LEU A 27 -0.23 -7.88 40.07
N GLY A 28 -1.22 -8.62 39.57
CA GLY A 28 -2.43 -8.95 40.33
C GLY A 28 -2.17 -9.84 41.53
N PHE A 29 -1.09 -10.64 41.47
CA PHE A 29 -0.68 -11.49 42.61
C PHE A 29 0.13 -10.73 43.66
N PHE A 30 0.99 -9.77 43.24
CA PHE A 30 1.94 -9.10 44.14
C PHE A 30 1.60 -7.64 44.47
N ALA A 31 0.61 -7.05 43.80
CA ALA A 31 0.34 -5.61 43.89
C ALA A 31 -1.17 -5.31 43.93
N THR A 32 -1.56 -4.09 43.60
CA THR A 32 -2.97 -3.67 43.62
C THR A 32 -3.68 -3.97 42.30
N PRO A 33 -5.03 -4.09 42.26
CA PRO A 33 -5.79 -4.29 41.03
C PRO A 33 -5.54 -3.18 39.99
N HIS A 34 -5.32 -1.95 40.45
CA HIS A 34 -5.06 -0.81 39.55
C HIS A 34 -3.71 -0.97 38.82
N THR A 35 -2.67 -1.42 39.50
CA THR A 35 -1.35 -1.66 38.87
C THR A 35 -1.40 -2.87 37.95
N ALA A 36 -2.19 -3.90 38.27
CA ALA A 36 -2.40 -5.06 37.42
C ALA A 36 -3.09 -4.71 36.08
N ALA A 37 -3.99 -3.73 36.07
CA ALA A 37 -4.67 -3.29 34.84
C ALA A 37 -3.76 -2.52 33.87
N LEU A 38 -2.69 -1.90 34.37
CA LEU A 38 -1.84 -0.98 33.58
C LEU A 38 -1.25 -1.61 32.30
N PRO A 39 -0.66 -2.83 32.31
CA PRO A 39 -0.14 -3.46 31.10
C PRO A 39 -1.22 -3.69 30.02
N LEU A 40 -2.45 -4.07 30.45
CA LEU A 40 -3.56 -4.31 29.53
C LEU A 40 -4.08 -3.01 28.94
N VAL A 41 -4.20 -1.95 29.72
CA VAL A 41 -4.59 -0.62 29.24
C VAL A 41 -3.57 -0.11 28.21
N LEU A 42 -2.27 -0.23 28.52
CA LEU A 42 -1.21 0.17 27.59
C LEU A 42 -1.29 -0.64 26.28
N PHE A 43 -1.50 -1.95 26.36
CA PHE A 43 -1.66 -2.79 25.18
C PHE A 43 -2.87 -2.37 24.34
N VAL A 44 -4.01 -2.05 24.96
CA VAL A 44 -5.19 -1.54 24.24
C VAL A 44 -4.88 -0.21 23.55
N VAL A 45 -4.20 0.72 24.21
CA VAL A 45 -3.78 1.99 23.61
C VAL A 45 -2.90 1.74 22.39
N VAL A 46 -1.93 0.85 22.49
CA VAL A 46 -1.08 0.46 21.36
C VAL A 46 -1.91 -0.13 20.21
N CYS A 47 -2.88 -1.01 20.50
CA CYS A 47 -3.78 -1.57 19.48
C CYS A 47 -4.64 -0.51 18.78
N LEU A 48 -5.01 0.57 19.48
CA LEU A 48 -5.78 1.68 18.90
C LEU A 48 -4.92 2.61 18.02
N VAL A 49 -3.63 2.75 18.35
CA VAL A 49 -2.70 3.64 17.62
C VAL A 49 -2.05 2.95 16.43
N ALA A 50 -1.70 1.67 16.58
CA ALA A 50 -0.95 0.90 15.56
C ALA A 50 -1.58 0.91 14.14
N PRO A 51 -2.92 0.86 13.96
CA PRO A 51 -3.54 0.92 12.63
C PRO A 51 -3.16 2.17 11.82
N PHE A 52 -2.89 3.29 12.48
CA PHE A 52 -2.55 4.58 11.87
C PHE A 52 -1.06 4.75 11.56
N LEU A 53 -0.25 3.73 11.85
CA LEU A 53 1.18 3.71 11.57
C LEU A 53 1.49 2.73 10.43
N PRO A 54 1.37 3.15 9.15
CA PRO A 54 1.46 2.26 7.99
C PRO A 54 2.84 1.61 7.81
N GLN A 55 3.84 2.07 8.55
CA GLN A 55 5.20 1.51 8.52
C GLN A 55 5.43 0.47 9.61
N TRP A 56 4.46 0.25 10.49
CA TRP A 56 4.63 -0.64 11.64
C TRP A 56 3.96 -2.00 11.42
N SER A 57 4.77 -3.06 11.38
CA SER A 57 4.32 -4.44 11.24
C SER A 57 3.71 -5.01 12.55
N PHE A 58 2.84 -4.26 13.22
CA PHE A 58 2.29 -4.65 14.51
C PHE A 58 1.29 -5.82 14.39
N PHE A 59 0.28 -5.69 13.53
CA PHE A 59 -0.75 -6.72 13.33
C PHE A 59 -0.38 -7.76 12.28
N LEU A 60 0.35 -7.34 11.23
CA LEU A 60 0.75 -8.19 10.13
C LEU A 60 2.07 -7.67 9.54
N PRO A 61 2.83 -8.51 8.83
CA PRO A 61 4.01 -8.04 8.12
C PRO A 61 3.64 -7.00 7.06
N VAL A 62 4.30 -5.85 7.07
CA VAL A 62 4.18 -4.81 6.04
C VAL A 62 5.54 -4.50 5.45
N ILE A 63 5.58 -4.31 4.13
CA ILE A 63 6.75 -3.83 3.42
C ILE A 63 6.52 -2.36 3.09
N CYS A 64 7.22 -1.46 3.75
CA CYS A 64 7.10 -0.01 3.56
C CYS A 64 8.38 0.63 3.00
N ARG A 65 9.47 -0.13 2.96
CA ARG A 65 10.80 0.31 2.51
C ARG A 65 11.53 -0.82 1.82
N LYS A 66 12.68 -0.48 1.21
CA LYS A 66 13.57 -1.43 0.55
C LYS A 66 13.94 -2.61 1.46
N LYS A 67 14.16 -3.76 0.86
CA LYS A 67 14.82 -4.90 1.50
C LYS A 67 16.32 -4.61 1.68
N LYS A 68 16.92 -5.18 2.71
CA LYS A 68 18.38 -5.10 2.95
C LYS A 68 19.13 -5.61 1.72
N GLY A 69 20.09 -4.82 1.24
CA GLY A 69 20.89 -5.16 0.06
C GLY A 69 20.36 -4.64 -1.27
N THR A 70 19.13 -4.17 -1.36
CA THR A 70 18.59 -3.49 -2.56
C THR A 70 18.85 -1.98 -2.51
N SER A 71 18.70 -1.30 -3.65
CA SER A 71 18.89 0.15 -3.76
C SER A 71 17.80 0.78 -4.62
N GLY A 72 17.63 2.10 -4.52
CA GLY A 72 16.68 2.85 -5.34
C GLY A 72 15.49 3.40 -4.54
N ILE A 73 14.48 3.84 -5.26
CA ILE A 73 13.19 4.37 -4.80
C ILE A 73 12.12 3.73 -5.69
N ALA A 74 11.02 3.28 -5.13
CA ALA A 74 9.89 2.82 -5.92
C ALA A 74 8.81 3.91 -5.99
N LEU A 75 8.32 4.17 -7.20
CA LEU A 75 7.23 5.10 -7.47
C LEU A 75 5.93 4.33 -7.51
N THR A 76 4.94 4.73 -6.70
CA THR A 76 3.64 4.06 -6.63
C THR A 76 2.48 5.04 -6.67
N PHE A 77 1.39 4.65 -7.31
CA PHE A 77 0.15 5.42 -7.44
C PHE A 77 -1.02 4.62 -6.89
N ASP A 78 -1.84 5.25 -6.05
CA ASP A 78 -3.04 4.66 -5.47
C ASP A 78 -4.31 5.22 -6.14
N ASP A 79 -5.44 4.57 -5.93
CA ASP A 79 -6.82 4.97 -6.24
C ASP A 79 -7.27 4.86 -7.70
N GLY A 80 -6.38 4.81 -8.67
CA GLY A 80 -6.71 4.65 -10.08
C GLY A 80 -7.38 3.30 -10.46
N PRO A 81 -7.62 3.07 -11.75
CA PRO A 81 -7.39 4.02 -12.84
C PRO A 81 -8.55 4.99 -13.04
N PHE A 82 -8.25 6.17 -13.59
CA PHE A 82 -9.25 7.16 -13.99
C PHE A 82 -8.94 7.75 -15.38
N PRO A 83 -9.94 7.93 -16.27
CA PRO A 83 -9.75 8.57 -17.58
C PRO A 83 -9.18 9.99 -17.49
N GLY A 84 -9.44 10.71 -16.38
CA GLY A 84 -8.99 12.08 -16.19
C GLY A 84 -7.54 12.24 -15.73
N SER A 85 -6.88 11.17 -15.25
CA SER A 85 -5.54 11.24 -14.65
C SER A 85 -4.58 10.18 -15.22
N THR A 86 -5.00 8.92 -15.32
CA THR A 86 -4.13 7.81 -15.74
C THR A 86 -3.41 8.06 -17.06
N PRO A 87 -4.05 8.54 -18.17
CA PRO A 87 -3.35 8.78 -19.42
C PRO A 87 -2.22 9.80 -19.30
N LEU A 88 -2.45 10.90 -18.55
CA LEU A 88 -1.42 11.91 -18.30
C LEU A 88 -0.24 11.34 -17.51
N LEU A 89 -0.53 10.52 -16.49
CA LEU A 89 0.53 9.85 -15.73
C LEU A 89 1.37 8.94 -16.61
N LEU A 90 0.74 8.14 -17.47
CA LEU A 90 1.44 7.24 -18.40
C LEU A 90 2.33 8.01 -19.39
N GLU A 91 1.81 9.12 -19.94
CA GLU A 91 2.60 10.01 -20.82
C GLU A 91 3.84 10.56 -20.11
N LEU A 92 3.66 11.08 -18.89
CA LEU A 92 4.77 11.65 -18.12
C LEU A 92 5.78 10.57 -17.68
N LEU A 93 5.33 9.41 -17.24
CA LEU A 93 6.20 8.29 -16.89
C LEU A 93 7.01 7.80 -18.08
N ALA A 94 6.39 7.70 -19.26
CA ALA A 94 7.08 7.36 -20.51
C ALA A 94 8.12 8.42 -20.91
N LYS A 95 7.76 9.72 -20.84
CA LYS A 95 8.65 10.84 -21.14
C LYS A 95 9.92 10.80 -20.28
N TYR A 96 9.78 10.50 -18.99
CA TYR A 96 10.90 10.47 -18.04
C TYR A 96 11.47 9.07 -17.83
N LYS A 97 10.98 8.06 -18.55
CA LYS A 97 11.42 6.65 -18.46
C LYS A 97 11.41 6.11 -17.02
N LEU A 98 10.37 6.42 -16.26
CA LEU A 98 10.23 6.02 -14.86
C LEU A 98 9.34 4.81 -14.75
N PRO A 99 9.81 3.69 -14.14
CA PRO A 99 8.95 2.58 -13.81
C PRO A 99 8.03 2.94 -12.62
N ALA A 100 6.80 2.43 -12.64
CA ALA A 100 5.83 2.66 -11.57
C ALA A 100 4.99 1.41 -11.28
N THR A 101 4.36 1.40 -10.09
CA THR A 101 3.34 0.44 -9.70
C THR A 101 2.06 1.16 -9.38
N PHE A 102 0.95 0.71 -9.97
CA PHE A 102 -0.39 1.24 -9.74
C PHE A 102 -1.17 0.29 -8.81
N PHE A 103 -1.53 0.75 -7.61
CA PHE A 103 -2.47 0.06 -6.74
C PHE A 103 -3.88 0.48 -7.11
N VAL A 104 -4.56 -0.38 -7.86
CA VAL A 104 -5.83 -0.03 -8.50
C VAL A 104 -7.02 -0.45 -7.66
N ILE A 105 -8.05 0.42 -7.65
CA ILE A 105 -9.36 0.12 -7.08
C ILE A 105 -10.11 -0.77 -8.07
N GLY A 106 -10.57 -1.94 -7.62
CA GLY A 106 -11.22 -2.92 -8.49
C GLY A 106 -12.45 -2.38 -9.22
N LYS A 107 -13.27 -1.55 -8.56
CA LYS A 107 -14.41 -0.87 -9.17
C LYS A 107 -14.00 0.00 -10.36
N ASN A 108 -12.90 0.72 -10.25
CA ASN A 108 -12.38 1.58 -11.31
C ASN A 108 -11.78 0.73 -12.44
N ALA A 109 -11.05 -0.34 -12.09
CA ALA A 109 -10.52 -1.28 -13.07
C ALA A 109 -11.63 -1.96 -13.88
N ALA A 110 -12.76 -2.32 -13.23
CA ALA A 110 -13.92 -2.88 -13.91
C ALA A 110 -14.61 -1.89 -14.84
N ALA A 111 -14.62 -0.60 -14.48
CA ALA A 111 -15.23 0.46 -15.29
C ALA A 111 -14.33 0.88 -16.48
N HIS A 112 -13.02 0.70 -16.38
CA HIS A 112 -12.02 1.17 -17.34
C HIS A 112 -10.96 0.10 -17.62
N PRO A 113 -11.34 -1.08 -18.17
CA PRO A 113 -10.39 -2.16 -18.47
C PRO A 113 -9.32 -1.72 -19.49
N GLU A 114 -9.66 -0.81 -20.40
CA GLU A 114 -8.72 -0.22 -21.37
C GLU A 114 -7.56 0.53 -20.70
N LEU A 115 -7.77 1.09 -19.52
CA LEU A 115 -6.70 1.76 -18.76
C LEU A 115 -5.79 0.75 -18.06
N ILE A 116 -6.32 -0.40 -17.66
CA ILE A 116 -5.51 -1.51 -17.15
C ILE A 116 -4.55 -2.00 -18.25
N ASP A 117 -5.09 -2.21 -19.47
CA ASP A 117 -4.28 -2.61 -20.62
C ASP A 117 -3.22 -1.54 -20.95
N ALA A 118 -3.58 -0.26 -20.88
CA ALA A 118 -2.65 0.84 -21.11
C ALA A 118 -1.51 0.87 -20.09
N ILE A 119 -1.81 0.69 -18.78
CA ILE A 119 -0.80 0.63 -17.72
C ILE A 119 0.20 -0.51 -18.01
N LEU A 120 -0.30 -1.69 -18.37
CA LEU A 120 0.52 -2.86 -18.68
C LEU A 120 1.35 -2.65 -19.96
N ALA A 121 0.75 -2.08 -21.00
CA ALA A 121 1.42 -1.79 -22.28
C ALA A 121 2.59 -0.80 -22.13
N HIS A 122 2.53 0.10 -21.15
CA HIS A 122 3.62 1.01 -20.80
C HIS A 122 4.69 0.37 -19.89
N GLY A 123 4.57 -0.94 -19.58
CA GLY A 123 5.56 -1.67 -18.79
C GLY A 123 5.46 -1.43 -17.27
N HIS A 124 4.35 -0.86 -16.80
CA HIS A 124 4.10 -0.68 -15.38
C HIS A 124 3.47 -1.91 -14.74
N THR A 125 3.55 -2.03 -13.41
CA THR A 125 2.97 -3.14 -12.66
C THR A 125 1.72 -2.71 -11.90
N ILE A 126 0.86 -3.69 -11.59
CA ILE A 126 -0.41 -3.44 -10.92
C ILE A 126 -0.46 -4.23 -9.60
N GLY A 127 -0.87 -3.54 -8.53
CA GLY A 127 -1.21 -4.10 -7.23
C GLY A 127 -2.70 -3.95 -6.92
N ASN A 128 -3.19 -4.72 -5.97
CA ASN A 128 -4.59 -4.67 -5.52
C ASN A 128 -4.78 -3.59 -4.45
N HIS A 129 -5.78 -2.70 -4.64
CA HIS A 129 -6.15 -1.65 -3.68
C HIS A 129 -7.59 -1.78 -3.16
N SER A 130 -8.09 -3.03 -3.03
CA SER A 130 -9.48 -3.36 -2.71
C SER A 130 -10.48 -3.01 -3.83
N TYR A 131 -11.71 -3.51 -3.73
CA TYR A 131 -12.72 -3.26 -4.76
C TYR A 131 -13.42 -1.92 -4.59
N ARG A 132 -13.82 -1.60 -3.35
CA ARG A 132 -14.65 -0.42 -3.03
C ARG A 132 -13.88 0.75 -2.45
N HIS A 133 -12.62 0.54 -2.07
CA HIS A 133 -11.83 1.50 -1.30
C HIS A 133 -12.56 1.97 -0.02
N ASP A 134 -13.16 1.00 0.71
CA ASP A 134 -13.79 1.30 2.01
C ASP A 134 -12.71 1.66 3.03
N ASN A 135 -12.69 2.90 3.49
CA ASN A 135 -11.75 3.38 4.52
C ASN A 135 -11.81 2.58 5.83
N LEU A 136 -12.92 1.90 6.07
CA LEU A 136 -13.14 1.05 7.23
C LEU A 136 -13.01 -0.45 6.90
N LEU A 137 -12.49 -0.81 5.73
CA LEU A 137 -12.34 -2.20 5.29
C LEU A 137 -11.70 -3.07 6.37
N SER A 138 -10.62 -2.58 6.99
CA SER A 138 -9.89 -3.28 8.04
C SER A 138 -10.72 -3.61 9.30
N LEU A 139 -11.87 -2.98 9.50
CA LEU A 139 -12.80 -3.21 10.60
C LEU A 139 -13.96 -4.14 10.21
N ARG A 140 -14.12 -4.44 8.92
CA ARG A 140 -15.18 -5.33 8.43
C ARG A 140 -14.96 -6.78 8.87
N SER A 141 -15.95 -7.62 8.63
CA SER A 141 -15.84 -9.07 8.86
C SER A 141 -14.78 -9.69 7.94
N TYR A 142 -14.19 -10.81 8.33
CA TYR A 142 -13.24 -11.57 7.49
C TYR A 142 -13.80 -11.82 6.09
N ARG A 143 -15.06 -12.29 6.02
CA ARG A 143 -15.75 -12.58 4.75
C ARG A 143 -15.87 -11.33 3.87
N THR A 144 -16.21 -10.17 4.46
CA THR A 144 -16.36 -8.92 3.72
C THR A 144 -15.00 -8.46 3.17
N ILE A 145 -13.93 -8.56 3.99
CA ILE A 145 -12.56 -8.20 3.56
C ILE A 145 -12.11 -9.12 2.41
N GLU A 146 -12.31 -10.43 2.56
CA GLU A 146 -11.92 -11.42 1.57
C GLU A 146 -12.68 -11.21 0.25
N GLN A 147 -13.99 -11.03 0.29
CA GLN A 147 -14.81 -10.76 -0.90
C GLN A 147 -14.38 -9.49 -1.63
N ASP A 148 -14.13 -8.41 -0.91
CA ASP A 148 -13.72 -7.13 -1.50
C ASP A 148 -12.36 -7.22 -2.21
N ILE A 149 -11.39 -7.89 -1.59
CA ILE A 149 -10.06 -8.09 -2.18
C ILE A 149 -10.13 -9.08 -3.35
N GLN A 150 -10.86 -10.20 -3.19
CA GLN A 150 -10.99 -11.25 -4.22
C GLN A 150 -11.69 -10.70 -5.48
N GLU A 151 -12.72 -9.85 -5.33
CA GLU A 151 -13.42 -9.26 -6.46
C GLU A 151 -12.46 -8.45 -7.35
N THR A 152 -11.50 -7.74 -6.74
CA THR A 152 -10.42 -7.06 -7.49
C THR A 152 -9.49 -8.06 -8.19
N GLN A 153 -9.10 -9.15 -7.51
CA GLN A 153 -8.28 -10.20 -8.11
C GLN A 153 -8.97 -10.82 -9.35
N ASP A 154 -10.27 -11.07 -9.25
CA ASP A 154 -11.06 -11.68 -10.34
C ASP A 154 -11.17 -10.73 -11.56
N ILE A 155 -11.31 -9.42 -11.31
CA ILE A 155 -11.35 -8.41 -12.38
C ILE A 155 -9.98 -8.34 -13.09
N LEU A 156 -8.90 -8.25 -12.33
CA LEU A 156 -7.56 -8.18 -12.89
C LEU A 156 -7.14 -9.52 -13.55
N GLY A 157 -7.68 -10.63 -13.04
CA GLY A 157 -7.54 -11.95 -13.68
C GLY A 157 -8.10 -12.00 -15.10
N ARG A 158 -9.21 -11.28 -15.38
CA ARG A 158 -9.76 -11.15 -16.75
C ARG A 158 -8.85 -10.35 -17.67
N ALA A 159 -8.05 -9.43 -17.12
CA ALA A 159 -7.01 -8.72 -17.85
C ALA A 159 -5.71 -9.55 -17.99
N GLY A 160 -5.69 -10.82 -17.60
CA GLY A 160 -4.55 -11.72 -17.72
C GLY A 160 -3.46 -11.52 -16.67
N ILE A 161 -3.76 -10.87 -15.55
CA ILE A 161 -2.78 -10.64 -14.47
C ILE A 161 -3.32 -11.08 -13.12
N CYS A 162 -2.40 -11.51 -12.25
CA CYS A 162 -2.67 -11.82 -10.85
C CYS A 162 -1.75 -10.95 -9.98
N PRO A 163 -2.26 -9.89 -9.32
CA PRO A 163 -1.50 -9.16 -8.33
C PRO A 163 -1.05 -10.07 -7.17
N LEU A 164 0.18 -9.88 -6.72
CA LEU A 164 0.77 -10.58 -5.59
C LEU A 164 0.95 -9.66 -4.38
N VAL A 165 0.59 -8.39 -4.55
CA VAL A 165 0.68 -7.37 -3.52
C VAL A 165 -0.66 -6.67 -3.31
N PHE A 166 -0.92 -6.32 -2.06
CA PHE A 166 -2.09 -5.57 -1.63
C PHE A 166 -1.66 -4.33 -0.84
N ARG A 167 -2.31 -3.21 -1.10
CA ARG A 167 -2.19 -2.01 -0.26
C ARG A 167 -3.54 -1.72 0.38
N PRO A 168 -3.65 -1.68 1.72
CA PRO A 168 -4.92 -1.37 2.37
C PRO A 168 -5.33 0.10 2.11
N PRO A 169 -6.63 0.38 1.91
CA PRO A 169 -7.16 1.72 1.83
C PRO A 169 -6.65 2.60 2.97
N ILE A 170 -6.23 3.83 2.65
CA ILE A 170 -5.63 4.81 3.57
C ILE A 170 -4.45 4.30 4.43
N GLY A 171 -3.91 3.12 4.11
CA GLY A 171 -2.79 2.51 4.85
C GLY A 171 -3.15 1.89 6.20
N ILE A 172 -4.44 1.75 6.54
CA ILE A 172 -4.89 1.20 7.83
C ILE A 172 -4.81 -0.33 7.82
N THR A 173 -4.10 -0.87 8.81
CA THR A 173 -3.96 -2.32 9.04
C THR A 173 -4.79 -2.79 10.23
N SER A 174 -5.12 -4.09 10.26
CA SER A 174 -5.79 -4.73 11.41
C SER A 174 -5.42 -6.21 11.51
N PRO A 175 -5.65 -6.85 12.67
CA PRO A 175 -5.40 -8.28 12.81
C PRO A 175 -6.27 -9.15 11.88
N ARG A 176 -7.37 -8.62 11.35
CA ARG A 176 -8.27 -9.34 10.43
C ARG A 176 -7.72 -9.45 9.00
N LEU A 177 -6.85 -8.53 8.59
CA LEU A 177 -6.25 -8.55 7.24
C LEU A 177 -5.28 -9.72 7.06
N GLN A 178 -4.49 -10.05 8.08
CA GLN A 178 -3.44 -11.06 7.94
C GLN A 178 -3.94 -12.42 7.44
N PRO A 179 -4.97 -13.06 8.04
CA PRO A 179 -5.42 -14.37 7.58
C PRO A 179 -6.03 -14.31 6.18
N VAL A 180 -6.71 -13.23 5.82
CA VAL A 180 -7.26 -13.04 4.48
C VAL A 180 -6.15 -12.92 3.44
N LEU A 181 -5.17 -12.05 3.66
CA LEU A 181 -4.07 -11.85 2.73
C LEU A 181 -3.20 -13.10 2.60
N ALA A 182 -2.98 -13.83 3.71
CA ALA A 182 -2.28 -15.11 3.67
C ALA A 182 -3.04 -16.17 2.86
N HIS A 183 -4.39 -16.23 2.97
CA HIS A 183 -5.22 -17.12 2.17
C HIS A 183 -5.16 -16.78 0.68
N LEU A 184 -5.16 -15.49 0.34
CA LEU A 184 -5.10 -15.00 -1.03
C LEU A 184 -3.67 -14.92 -1.61
N GLY A 185 -2.65 -15.27 -0.83
CA GLY A 185 -1.24 -15.21 -1.26
C GLY A 185 -0.70 -13.79 -1.49
N LEU A 186 -1.27 -12.79 -0.82
CA LEU A 186 -0.95 -11.39 -1.02
C LEU A 186 0.01 -10.85 0.05
N GLN A 187 1.06 -10.12 -0.38
CA GLN A 187 1.95 -9.35 0.49
C GLN A 187 1.40 -7.94 0.73
N THR A 188 1.48 -7.48 1.97
CA THR A 188 1.06 -6.10 2.29
C THR A 188 2.17 -5.12 1.97
N ILE A 189 1.89 -4.19 1.05
CA ILE A 189 2.78 -3.09 0.71
C ILE A 189 2.16 -1.79 1.23
N THR A 190 2.93 -1.05 2.02
CA THR A 190 2.58 0.31 2.41
C THR A 190 3.58 1.30 1.81
N PHE A 191 3.86 2.38 2.48
CA PHE A 191 4.75 3.43 1.98
C PHE A 191 5.59 4.02 3.13
N SER A 192 6.72 4.60 2.79
CA SER A 192 7.59 5.32 3.73
C SER A 192 7.71 6.81 3.42
N CYS A 193 7.38 7.21 2.19
CA CYS A 193 7.30 8.62 1.78
C CYS A 193 5.91 8.89 1.20
N ARG A 194 5.19 9.88 1.71
CA ARG A 194 3.87 10.28 1.22
C ARG A 194 3.79 11.80 1.03
N THR A 195 2.99 12.21 0.09
CA THR A 195 2.86 13.59 -0.36
C THR A 195 1.96 14.45 0.53
N PHE A 196 1.04 13.83 1.29
CA PHE A 196 -0.06 14.51 1.98
C PHE A 196 -0.95 15.36 1.05
N ASP A 197 -1.03 14.96 -0.23
CA ASP A 197 -1.78 15.62 -1.29
C ASP A 197 -3.29 15.39 -1.21
N ARG A 198 -3.77 14.57 -0.25
CA ARG A 198 -5.18 14.23 -0.03
C ARG A 198 -5.87 13.70 -1.30
N GLY A 199 -5.18 12.84 -2.07
CA GLY A 199 -5.71 12.33 -3.33
C GLY A 199 -5.79 13.44 -4.39
N ASN A 200 -4.69 14.18 -4.58
CA ASN A 200 -4.53 15.29 -5.54
C ASN A 200 -5.44 16.53 -5.29
N ARG A 201 -5.98 16.67 -4.07
CA ARG A 201 -6.73 17.88 -3.68
C ARG A 201 -5.83 19.01 -3.20
N ASP A 202 -4.58 18.73 -2.84
CA ASP A 202 -3.56 19.72 -2.45
C ASP A 202 -2.24 19.39 -3.14
N VAL A 203 -2.07 19.93 -4.32
CA VAL A 203 -0.89 19.67 -5.18
C VAL A 203 0.16 20.78 -5.11
N ARG A 204 -0.07 21.83 -4.31
CA ARG A 204 0.87 22.96 -4.19
C ARG A 204 2.22 22.50 -3.67
N ASP A 205 3.28 22.90 -4.37
CA ASP A 205 4.66 22.55 -4.03
C ASP A 205 4.89 21.03 -3.86
N LEU A 206 4.10 20.18 -4.55
CA LEU A 206 4.15 18.72 -4.43
C LEU A 206 5.57 18.20 -4.67
N ALA A 207 6.21 18.63 -5.75
CA ALA A 207 7.57 18.21 -6.09
C ALA A 207 8.56 18.58 -4.98
N SER A 208 8.52 19.81 -4.48
CA SER A 208 9.42 20.29 -3.44
C SER A 208 9.20 19.53 -2.12
N ARG A 209 7.94 19.31 -1.74
CA ARG A 209 7.57 18.54 -0.54
C ARG A 209 8.09 17.11 -0.59
N VAL A 210 7.92 16.45 -1.74
CA VAL A 210 8.42 15.08 -1.95
C VAL A 210 9.94 15.06 -1.90
N LEU A 211 10.61 15.85 -2.74
CA LEU A 211 12.07 15.82 -2.88
C LEU A 211 12.80 16.13 -1.56
N LYS A 212 12.22 16.99 -0.71
CA LYS A 212 12.79 17.33 0.61
C LYS A 212 12.80 16.13 1.58
N GLN A 213 11.80 15.27 1.52
CA GLN A 213 11.65 14.16 2.48
C GLN A 213 12.09 12.81 1.92
N LEU A 214 12.16 12.67 0.58
CA LEU A 214 12.43 11.43 -0.12
C LEU A 214 13.84 10.92 0.18
N ARG A 215 13.94 9.68 0.60
CA ARG A 215 15.19 9.01 0.97
C ARG A 215 15.40 7.76 0.14
N HIS A 216 16.64 7.38 0.02
CA HIS A 216 17.01 6.11 -0.61
C HIS A 216 16.34 4.92 0.10
N GLY A 217 15.72 4.06 -0.67
CA GLY A 217 14.97 2.92 -0.17
C GLY A 217 13.50 3.18 0.10
N ASP A 218 12.99 4.40 -0.18
CA ASP A 218 11.59 4.72 0.03
C ASP A 218 10.67 4.10 -1.04
N ILE A 219 9.48 3.74 -0.59
CA ILE A 219 8.30 3.54 -1.44
C ILE A 219 7.53 4.86 -1.39
N LEU A 220 7.53 5.58 -2.52
CA LEU A 220 6.85 6.86 -2.65
C LEU A 220 5.39 6.63 -3.02
N LEU A 221 4.47 7.17 -2.21
CA LEU A 221 3.04 7.19 -2.47
C LEU A 221 2.64 8.50 -3.15
N LEU A 222 2.06 8.37 -4.34
CA LEU A 222 1.30 9.38 -5.07
C LEU A 222 -0.12 8.84 -5.32
N HIS A 223 -1.00 9.66 -5.90
CA HIS A 223 -2.36 9.23 -6.24
C HIS A 223 -2.66 9.39 -7.72
N ASP A 224 -3.41 8.44 -8.27
CA ASP A 224 -3.99 8.49 -9.62
C ASP A 224 -5.46 8.89 -9.53
N ASN A 225 -5.72 10.05 -8.93
CA ASN A 225 -7.03 10.68 -8.84
C ASN A 225 -7.06 11.92 -9.73
N PRO A 226 -8.15 12.19 -10.48
CA PRO A 226 -8.26 13.42 -11.22
C PRO A 226 -8.31 14.62 -10.25
N PRO A 227 -7.58 15.71 -10.51
CA PRO A 227 -7.72 16.94 -9.76
C PRO A 227 -9.14 17.52 -9.86
N LEU A 228 -9.49 18.39 -8.89
CA LEU A 228 -10.87 18.88 -8.70
C LEU A 228 -11.41 19.72 -9.87
N ASN A 229 -10.51 20.39 -10.60
CA ASN A 229 -10.86 21.28 -11.74
C ASN A 229 -9.67 21.40 -12.70
N ASP A 230 -9.85 22.09 -13.82
CA ASP A 230 -8.83 22.23 -14.86
C ASP A 230 -7.59 23.01 -14.38
N ASP A 231 -7.76 24.06 -13.57
CA ASP A 231 -6.61 24.80 -13.01
C ASP A 231 -5.76 23.89 -12.12
N ALA A 232 -6.40 23.14 -11.23
CA ALA A 232 -5.72 22.17 -10.39
C ALA A 232 -5.05 21.05 -11.21
N LYS A 233 -5.62 20.69 -12.37
CA LYS A 233 -5.03 19.72 -13.29
C LYS A 233 -3.76 20.25 -13.95
N ILE A 234 -3.74 21.52 -14.33
CA ILE A 234 -2.56 22.20 -14.88
C ILE A 234 -1.46 22.24 -13.81
N ASP A 235 -1.78 22.67 -12.60
CA ASP A 235 -0.83 22.73 -11.48
C ASP A 235 -0.27 21.35 -11.14
N TRP A 236 -1.13 20.35 -11.07
CA TRP A 236 -0.73 18.96 -10.82
C TRP A 236 0.20 18.43 -11.89
N SER A 237 -0.12 18.66 -13.17
CA SER A 237 0.74 18.29 -14.30
C SER A 237 2.12 18.95 -14.19
N ASN A 238 2.18 20.25 -13.90
CA ASN A 238 3.41 20.97 -13.73
C ASN A 238 4.27 20.44 -12.58
N GLU A 239 3.64 20.16 -11.43
CA GLU A 239 4.33 19.60 -10.27
C GLU A 239 4.85 18.18 -10.55
N LEU A 240 4.09 17.35 -11.26
CA LEU A 240 4.54 16.02 -11.68
C LEU A 240 5.72 16.13 -12.67
N HIS A 241 5.67 17.07 -13.63
CA HIS A 241 6.80 17.32 -14.52
C HIS A 241 8.07 17.66 -13.73
N ARG A 242 7.99 18.56 -12.75
CA ARG A 242 9.12 18.95 -11.90
C ARG A 242 9.65 17.77 -11.08
N LEU A 243 8.75 17.00 -10.49
CA LEU A 243 9.11 15.83 -9.69
C LEU A 243 9.79 14.76 -10.55
N PHE A 244 9.18 14.39 -11.67
CA PHE A 244 9.68 13.30 -12.50
C PHE A 244 10.98 13.67 -13.23
N ALA A 245 11.17 14.94 -13.63
CA ALA A 245 12.44 15.42 -14.14
C ALA A 245 13.57 15.24 -13.11
N SER A 246 13.33 15.62 -11.85
CA SER A 246 14.31 15.45 -10.77
C SER A 246 14.58 13.98 -10.45
N LEU A 247 13.55 13.14 -10.45
CA LEU A 247 13.69 11.70 -10.23
C LEU A 247 14.49 11.03 -11.37
N HIS A 248 14.20 11.39 -12.63
CA HIS A 248 14.94 10.90 -13.78
C HIS A 248 16.44 11.27 -13.72
N GLN A 249 16.75 12.55 -13.43
CA GLN A 249 18.13 13.01 -13.27
C GLN A 249 18.90 12.29 -12.16
N SER A 250 18.20 11.85 -11.13
CA SER A 250 18.82 11.14 -9.99
C SER A 250 19.17 9.68 -10.30
N ASP A 251 18.58 9.09 -11.34
CA ASP A 251 18.70 7.68 -11.74
C ASP A 251 18.48 6.69 -10.58
N ARG A 252 17.52 7.04 -9.69
CA ARG A 252 17.27 6.25 -8.47
C ARG A 252 15.97 5.46 -8.50
N VAL A 253 15.10 5.70 -9.49
CA VAL A 253 13.80 5.02 -9.54
C VAL A 253 13.97 3.63 -10.13
N VAL A 254 13.54 2.63 -9.36
CA VAL A 254 13.57 1.23 -9.76
C VAL A 254 12.16 0.62 -9.65
N PRO A 255 11.86 -0.46 -10.39
CA PRO A 255 10.62 -1.19 -10.20
C PRO A 255 10.41 -1.61 -8.73
N LEU A 256 9.16 -1.54 -8.26
CA LEU A 256 8.83 -1.96 -6.89
C LEU A 256 9.30 -3.39 -6.60
N ALA A 257 9.12 -4.31 -7.56
CA ALA A 257 9.59 -5.70 -7.44
C ALA A 257 11.09 -5.78 -7.11
N THR A 258 11.91 -4.94 -7.77
CA THR A 258 13.35 -4.86 -7.51
C THR A 258 13.65 -4.31 -6.12
N LEU A 259 12.92 -3.25 -5.70
CA LEU A 259 13.15 -2.62 -4.41
C LEU A 259 12.85 -3.54 -3.23
N ILE A 260 11.75 -4.30 -3.31
CA ILE A 260 11.29 -5.18 -2.23
C ILE A 260 11.81 -6.62 -2.36
N ASP A 261 12.49 -6.95 -3.47
CA ASP A 261 12.95 -8.30 -3.81
C ASP A 261 11.80 -9.34 -3.76
N HIS A 262 10.67 -8.96 -4.37
CA HIS A 262 9.46 -9.77 -4.44
C HIS A 262 8.63 -9.38 -5.68
N PRO A 263 8.06 -10.36 -6.43
CA PRO A 263 7.20 -10.03 -7.56
C PRO A 263 5.94 -9.27 -7.09
N VAL A 264 5.54 -8.29 -7.89
CA VAL A 264 4.34 -7.44 -7.64
C VAL A 264 3.10 -8.08 -8.24
N MET A 265 3.25 -8.71 -9.39
CA MET A 265 2.18 -9.43 -10.10
C MET A 265 2.77 -10.57 -10.91
N ALA A 266 1.92 -11.49 -11.34
CA ALA A 266 2.21 -12.52 -12.33
C ALA A 266 1.28 -12.36 -13.54
N PHE A 267 1.75 -12.73 -14.72
CA PHE A 267 0.88 -12.91 -15.88
C PHE A 267 0.25 -14.30 -15.81
N LEU A 268 -1.04 -14.37 -16.13
CA LEU A 268 -1.76 -15.64 -16.23
C LEU A 268 -1.55 -16.22 -17.62
N ASP A 269 -1.22 -17.50 -17.69
CA ASP A 269 -1.19 -18.23 -18.95
C ASP A 269 -2.61 -18.22 -19.57
N LYS A 270 -2.69 -17.87 -20.85
CA LYS A 270 -3.95 -17.84 -21.62
C LYS A 270 -4.40 -19.24 -21.94
#